data_9fa61fdf0a2db2d0fb4f26cd19818932
#
_entry.id   9fa61fdf0a2db2d0fb4f26cd19818932
#
_cell.length_a   1.000
_cell.length_b   1.000
_cell.length_c   1.000
_cell.angle_alpha   90.00
_cell.angle_beta   90.00
_cell.angle_gamma   90.00
#
_symmetry.space_group_name_H-M   'P 1'
#
loop_
_entity.id
_entity.type
_entity.pdbx_description
1 polymer ?
#
loop_
_entity_poly.entity_id
_entity_poly.type
_entity_poly.pdbx_seq_one_letter_code
_entity_poly.pdbx_strand_id
1 'polypeptide(L)'
;MSDETTDTEIPDVAGTAPDVVVDLTSDDALDGEADPEDEDDGPRETPPWARPGRWYVVHTQAGYEKKVEINLRSRIQSMNMGESIYEIVVPMEDVVEFKQGRKQTVQKKVFPGYILVRCEMDDSSWFCIRNTPGVTGFVGQTNRGQKPTPLSRREVETFLTAKGDGEAAPKRRAPKVEFETGESVRVKEGPFADFNGTIAEINTDHMKLKVLVNIFGRETLVEMDFSQVTKL
;
A
#
# COMPACT_ATOMS: atom_id res chain seq x y z
N MET A 1 44.08 -52.30 -5.01
CA MET A 1 43.97 -53.06 -6.26
C MET A 1 43.25 -52.17 -7.20
N SER A 2 44.05 -51.51 -7.97
CA SER A 2 44.15 -51.27 -9.42
C SER A 2 43.20 -50.21 -9.86
N ASP A 3 43.66 -48.98 -10.04
CA ASP A 3 44.35 -48.38 -11.21
C ASP A 3 43.55 -48.55 -12.52
N GLU A 4 43.10 -47.46 -13.10
CA GLU A 4 43.48 -47.16 -14.48
C GLU A 4 43.11 -45.74 -14.88
N THR A 5 44.15 -44.98 -15.08
CA THR A 5 44.29 -43.72 -15.78
C THR A 5 44.05 -43.94 -17.27
N THR A 6 43.32 -43.05 -17.91
CA THR A 6 43.48 -42.84 -19.36
C THR A 6 43.46 -41.36 -19.70
N ASP A 7 44.61 -40.89 -19.99
CA ASP A 7 45.09 -39.73 -20.69
C ASP A 7 44.69 -39.80 -22.16
N THR A 8 44.19 -38.75 -22.75
CA THR A 8 44.17 -38.59 -24.25
C THR A 8 44.15 -37.11 -24.58
N GLU A 9 45.30 -36.57 -24.78
CA GLU A 9 45.87 -35.85 -25.91
C GLU A 9 44.99 -34.89 -26.72
N ILE A 10 45.51 -33.66 -26.76
CA ILE A 10 45.18 -32.57 -27.65
C ILE A 10 45.89 -32.76 -28.99
N PRO A 11 45.33 -32.33 -30.09
CA PRO A 11 46.14 -31.78 -31.16
C PRO A 11 45.88 -30.30 -31.44
N ASP A 12 46.97 -29.59 -31.35
CA ASP A 12 47.28 -28.28 -31.91
C ASP A 12 47.16 -28.33 -33.45
N VAL A 13 46.41 -27.35 -34.02
CA VAL A 13 46.55 -26.99 -35.43
C VAL A 13 46.55 -25.50 -35.62
N ALA A 14 47.72 -25.00 -35.83
CA ALA A 14 48.01 -23.67 -36.36
C ALA A 14 47.48 -23.54 -37.83
N GLY A 15 46.95 -22.39 -38.14
CA GLY A 15 46.53 -22.06 -39.53
C GLY A 15 46.17 -20.62 -39.72
N THR A 16 47.15 -19.77 -39.85
CA THR A 16 47.34 -18.71 -40.90
C THR A 16 46.19 -17.74 -41.17
N ALA A 17 46.49 -16.47 -40.89
CA ALA A 17 45.81 -15.29 -41.40
C ALA A 17 45.98 -15.15 -42.93
N PRO A 18 45.12 -14.37 -43.57
CA PRO A 18 45.66 -13.27 -44.36
C PRO A 18 45.04 -11.91 -44.06
N ASP A 19 45.92 -10.93 -44.07
CA ASP A 19 45.72 -9.52 -44.23
C ASP A 19 44.71 -9.17 -45.31
N VAL A 20 43.77 -8.28 -44.99
CA VAL A 20 43.12 -7.43 -45.98
C VAL A 20 43.03 -6.02 -45.42
N VAL A 21 43.93 -5.21 -45.95
CA VAL A 21 43.92 -3.75 -45.88
C VAL A 21 42.85 -3.27 -46.89
N VAL A 22 41.87 -2.50 -46.47
CA VAL A 22 41.10 -1.60 -47.32
C VAL A 22 40.68 -0.40 -46.49
N ASP A 23 41.37 0.65 -46.72
CA ASP A 23 41.04 1.97 -47.23
C ASP A 23 39.99 2.80 -46.48
N LEU A 24 40.49 3.88 -45.93
CA LEU A 24 39.80 5.05 -45.47
C LEU A 24 39.31 5.87 -46.66
N THR A 25 38.03 6.15 -46.70
CA THR A 25 37.44 7.47 -46.99
C THR A 25 35.94 7.35 -47.23
N SER A 26 35.17 7.95 -46.34
CA SER A 26 34.09 8.89 -46.72
C SER A 26 33.37 9.37 -45.49
N ASP A 27 33.52 10.65 -45.23
CA ASP A 27 32.59 11.45 -44.43
C ASP A 27 31.14 11.20 -44.86
N ASP A 28 30.28 10.89 -43.89
CA ASP A 28 28.95 11.47 -43.87
C ASP A 28 28.44 11.51 -42.44
N ALA A 29 28.37 12.72 -41.94
CA ALA A 29 27.78 13.06 -40.67
C ALA A 29 26.25 12.86 -40.74
N LEU A 30 25.73 12.00 -39.89
CA LEU A 30 24.35 12.10 -39.45
C LEU A 30 24.35 11.92 -37.95
N ASP A 31 24.34 13.06 -37.25
CA ASP A 31 23.89 13.22 -35.89
C ASP A 31 22.53 12.53 -35.73
N GLY A 32 22.55 11.43 -35.07
CA GLY A 32 21.37 10.78 -34.51
C GLY A 32 21.68 10.60 -33.03
N GLU A 33 21.44 11.62 -32.24
CA GLU A 33 21.32 11.48 -30.78
C GLU A 33 20.21 10.48 -30.52
N ALA A 34 20.59 9.21 -30.36
CA ALA A 34 19.74 8.23 -29.72
C ALA A 34 19.78 8.53 -28.23
N ASP A 35 18.75 9.21 -27.77
CA ASP A 35 18.36 9.29 -26.38
C ASP A 35 18.33 7.84 -25.83
N PRO A 36 19.11 7.50 -24.83
CA PRO A 36 18.88 6.25 -24.11
C PRO A 36 17.64 6.48 -23.22
N GLU A 37 16.47 6.37 -23.80
CA GLU A 37 15.26 6.17 -23.01
C GLU A 37 15.46 4.86 -22.26
N ASP A 38 15.75 5.00 -20.98
CA ASP A 38 15.79 3.97 -19.97
C ASP A 38 14.55 3.10 -20.05
N GLU A 39 14.64 2.02 -20.77
CA GLU A 39 13.70 0.90 -20.67
C GLU A 39 14.01 0.16 -19.35
N ASP A 40 13.62 0.75 -18.22
CA ASP A 40 13.38 0.01 -16.98
C ASP A 40 12.06 -0.75 -17.15
N ASP A 41 12.09 -1.78 -17.98
CA ASP A 41 10.98 -2.72 -18.18
C ASP A 41 11.09 -3.89 -17.17
N GLY A 42 11.29 -3.55 -15.91
CA GLY A 42 10.98 -4.45 -14.82
C GLY A 42 9.47 -4.76 -14.86
N PRO A 43 9.03 -5.97 -14.45
CA PRO A 43 7.61 -6.32 -14.48
C PRO A 43 6.83 -5.28 -13.67
N ARG A 44 6.16 -4.37 -14.36
CA ARG A 44 5.32 -3.33 -13.75
C ARG A 44 4.24 -4.04 -12.94
N GLU A 45 4.40 -4.02 -11.62
CA GLU A 45 3.40 -4.59 -10.74
C GLU A 45 2.05 -3.96 -11.05
N THR A 46 1.09 -4.80 -11.45
CA THR A 46 -0.27 -4.33 -11.70
C THR A 46 -0.80 -3.63 -10.45
N PRO A 47 -1.21 -2.37 -10.58
CA PRO A 47 -1.65 -1.60 -9.41
C PRO A 47 -2.79 -2.31 -8.69
N PRO A 48 -2.91 -2.16 -7.37
CA PRO A 48 -3.87 -2.91 -6.54
C PRO A 48 -5.32 -2.86 -7.02
N TRP A 49 -5.71 -1.77 -7.64
CA TRP A 49 -7.07 -1.57 -8.17
C TRP A 49 -7.33 -2.23 -9.53
N ALA A 50 -6.26 -2.59 -10.28
CA ALA A 50 -6.38 -3.24 -11.58
C ALA A 50 -6.34 -4.78 -11.48
N ARG A 51 -6.04 -5.32 -10.29
CA ARG A 51 -6.03 -6.76 -10.05
C ARG A 51 -7.45 -7.30 -9.95
N PRO A 52 -7.69 -8.60 -10.28
CA PRO A 52 -9.02 -9.23 -10.20
C PRO A 52 -9.59 -9.15 -8.79
N GLY A 53 -10.94 -9.12 -8.71
CA GLY A 53 -11.68 -8.93 -7.46
C GLY A 53 -11.87 -7.47 -7.08
N ARG A 54 -12.66 -7.23 -6.03
CA ARG A 54 -12.93 -5.90 -5.49
C ARG A 54 -12.48 -5.82 -4.04
N TRP A 55 -12.11 -4.62 -3.62
CA TRP A 55 -11.71 -4.35 -2.24
C TRP A 55 -12.91 -4.02 -1.37
N TYR A 56 -12.94 -4.61 -0.20
CA TYR A 56 -13.96 -4.40 0.82
C TYR A 56 -13.31 -4.08 2.15
N VAL A 57 -13.98 -3.25 2.94
CA VAL A 57 -13.55 -2.92 4.29
C VAL A 57 -14.27 -3.81 5.28
N VAL A 58 -13.50 -4.43 6.15
CA VAL A 58 -14.00 -5.31 7.21
C VAL A 58 -13.66 -4.69 8.56
N HIS A 59 -14.67 -4.50 9.39
CA HIS A 59 -14.50 -4.01 10.75
C HIS A 59 -14.16 -5.17 11.68
N THR A 60 -13.16 -4.96 12.52
CA THR A 60 -12.66 -5.92 13.50
C THR A 60 -12.65 -5.28 14.90
N GLN A 61 -12.42 -6.07 15.92
CA GLN A 61 -12.11 -5.53 17.24
C GLN A 61 -10.76 -4.80 17.18
N ALA A 62 -10.72 -3.56 17.66
CA ALA A 62 -9.50 -2.76 17.69
C ALA A 62 -8.37 -3.48 18.46
N GLY A 63 -7.19 -3.55 17.85
CA GLY A 63 -6.04 -4.28 18.39
C GLY A 63 -5.92 -5.73 17.92
N TYR A 64 -6.99 -6.32 17.40
CA TYR A 64 -7.02 -7.71 16.96
C TYR A 64 -6.78 -7.90 15.46
N GLU A 65 -6.49 -6.85 14.71
CA GLU A 65 -6.41 -6.87 13.24
C GLU A 65 -5.43 -7.93 12.72
N LYS A 66 -4.21 -8.01 13.29
CA LYS A 66 -3.23 -9.05 12.93
C LYS A 66 -3.72 -10.46 13.25
N LYS A 67 -4.40 -10.64 14.39
CA LYS A 67 -4.97 -11.93 14.75
C LYS A 67 -6.10 -12.33 13.83
N VAL A 68 -6.93 -11.37 13.44
CA VAL A 68 -8.02 -11.58 12.46
C VAL A 68 -7.43 -11.92 11.10
N GLU A 69 -6.37 -11.24 10.66
CA GLU A 69 -5.66 -11.56 9.42
C GLU A 69 -5.20 -13.02 9.40
N ILE A 70 -4.53 -13.48 10.47
CA ILE A 70 -4.05 -14.86 10.60
C ILE A 70 -5.22 -15.85 10.59
N ASN A 71 -6.26 -15.58 11.37
CA ASN A 71 -7.45 -16.41 11.44
C ASN A 71 -8.15 -16.52 10.08
N LEU A 72 -8.27 -15.40 9.38
CA LEU A 72 -8.90 -15.36 8.06
C LEU A 72 -8.06 -16.11 7.03
N ARG A 73 -6.74 -15.94 7.00
CA ARG A 73 -5.83 -16.71 6.13
C ARG A 73 -5.95 -18.22 6.37
N SER A 74 -5.95 -18.65 7.64
CA SER A 74 -6.13 -20.06 8.00
C SER A 74 -7.50 -20.58 7.54
N ARG A 75 -8.55 -19.77 7.67
CA ARG A 75 -9.90 -20.15 7.26
C ARG A 75 -10.05 -20.24 5.74
N ILE A 76 -9.43 -19.32 5.00
CA ILE A 76 -9.37 -19.38 3.53
C ILE A 76 -8.73 -20.69 3.06
N GLN A 77 -7.65 -21.10 3.70
CA GLN A 77 -6.99 -22.38 3.40
C GLN A 77 -7.88 -23.58 3.74
N SER A 78 -8.48 -23.60 4.95
CA SER A 78 -9.32 -24.72 5.40
C SER A 78 -10.60 -24.88 4.60
N MET A 79 -11.16 -23.80 4.07
CA MET A 79 -12.38 -23.79 3.25
C MET A 79 -12.10 -23.78 1.74
N ASN A 80 -10.81 -23.81 1.35
CA ASN A 80 -10.36 -23.76 -0.05
C ASN A 80 -10.87 -22.53 -0.83
N MET A 81 -10.89 -21.38 -0.17
CA MET A 81 -11.46 -20.12 -0.70
C MET A 81 -10.40 -19.20 -1.37
N GLY A 82 -9.22 -19.74 -1.69
CA GLY A 82 -8.13 -18.96 -2.28
C GLY A 82 -8.44 -18.40 -3.66
N GLU A 83 -9.37 -19.02 -4.39
CA GLU A 83 -9.83 -18.54 -5.71
C GLU A 83 -10.83 -17.37 -5.62
N SER A 84 -11.47 -17.19 -4.47
CA SER A 84 -12.47 -16.12 -4.26
C SER A 84 -11.95 -15.01 -3.35
N ILE A 85 -11.01 -15.30 -2.43
CA ILE A 85 -10.42 -14.33 -1.51
C ILE A 85 -8.92 -14.24 -1.78
N TYR A 86 -8.52 -13.16 -2.46
CA TYR A 86 -7.18 -13.02 -3.03
C TYR A 86 -6.17 -12.40 -2.06
N GLU A 87 -6.58 -11.37 -1.31
CA GLU A 87 -5.64 -10.58 -0.53
C GLU A 87 -6.27 -9.99 0.73
N ILE A 88 -5.48 -9.96 1.81
CA ILE A 88 -5.86 -9.35 3.07
C ILE A 88 -4.76 -8.38 3.46
N VAL A 89 -5.11 -7.13 3.71
CA VAL A 89 -4.17 -6.06 4.07
C VAL A 89 -4.63 -5.36 5.33
N VAL A 90 -3.72 -5.24 6.29
CA VAL A 90 -3.87 -4.33 7.43
C VAL A 90 -3.13 -3.04 7.06
N PRO A 91 -3.85 -1.91 6.84
CA PRO A 91 -3.19 -0.67 6.44
C PRO A 91 -2.32 -0.15 7.58
N MET A 92 -1.02 -0.02 7.31
CA MET A 92 0.01 0.46 8.24
C MET A 92 0.71 1.67 7.62
N GLU A 93 1.08 2.62 8.44
CA GLU A 93 1.84 3.81 8.07
C GLU A 93 3.14 3.85 8.86
N ASP A 94 4.23 4.22 8.21
CA ASP A 94 5.51 4.39 8.85
C ASP A 94 5.60 5.82 9.44
N VAL A 95 5.53 5.91 10.76
CA VAL A 95 5.60 7.18 11.49
C VAL A 95 6.95 7.30 12.20
N VAL A 96 7.60 8.44 12.03
CA VAL A 96 8.85 8.71 12.75
C VAL A 96 8.55 9.20 14.16
N GLU A 97 8.86 8.41 15.16
CA GLU A 97 8.78 8.78 16.58
C GLU A 97 10.16 9.07 17.16
N PHE A 98 10.20 10.04 18.08
CA PHE A 98 11.39 10.30 18.87
C PHE A 98 11.30 9.50 20.19
N LYS A 99 12.05 8.40 20.27
CA LYS A 99 12.24 7.66 21.52
C LYS A 99 13.64 7.87 22.05
N GLN A 100 13.74 8.34 23.29
CA GLN A 100 15.03 8.56 23.99
C GLN A 100 16.01 9.44 23.17
N GLY A 101 15.52 10.48 22.49
CA GLY A 101 16.33 11.39 21.68
C GLY A 101 16.80 10.83 20.33
N ARG A 102 16.38 9.63 19.95
CA ARG A 102 16.67 9.01 18.63
C ARG A 102 15.42 8.95 17.77
N LYS A 103 15.56 9.29 16.50
CA LYS A 103 14.54 9.08 15.49
C LYS A 103 14.38 7.58 15.26
N GLN A 104 13.19 7.05 15.45
CA GLN A 104 12.87 5.66 15.16
C GLN A 104 11.61 5.60 14.31
N THR A 105 11.68 4.92 13.18
CA THR A 105 10.50 4.65 12.36
C THR A 105 9.68 3.54 13.00
N VAL A 106 8.44 3.83 13.33
CA VAL A 106 7.51 2.89 13.95
C VAL A 106 6.29 2.75 13.05
N GLN A 107 5.91 1.51 12.76
CA GLN A 107 4.70 1.24 12.02
C GLN A 107 3.47 1.44 12.91
N LYS A 108 2.65 2.41 12.55
CA LYS A 108 1.33 2.64 13.16
C LYS A 108 0.23 2.15 12.24
N LYS A 109 -0.86 1.69 12.84
CA LYS A 109 -2.06 1.33 12.08
C LYS A 109 -2.75 2.61 11.63
N VAL A 110 -2.97 2.73 10.33
CA VAL A 110 -3.70 3.87 9.74
C VAL A 110 -5.14 3.88 10.25
N PHE A 111 -5.77 2.71 10.25
CA PHE A 111 -7.16 2.52 10.66
C PHE A 111 -7.25 1.43 11.73
N PRO A 112 -7.20 1.78 13.04
CA PRO A 112 -7.43 0.80 14.10
C PRO A 112 -8.83 0.18 13.99
N GLY A 113 -8.92 -1.14 14.03
CA GLY A 113 -10.17 -1.87 13.90
C GLY A 113 -10.66 -2.13 12.49
N TYR A 114 -9.84 -1.88 11.47
CA TYR A 114 -10.20 -2.13 10.07
C TYR A 114 -9.15 -2.96 9.35
N ILE A 115 -9.61 -3.84 8.48
CA ILE A 115 -8.79 -4.59 7.53
C ILE A 115 -9.39 -4.45 6.13
N LEU A 116 -8.54 -4.48 5.12
CA LEU A 116 -8.94 -4.48 3.72
C LEU A 116 -8.86 -5.90 3.18
N VAL A 117 -9.90 -6.34 2.49
CA VAL A 117 -9.96 -7.66 1.88
C VAL A 117 -10.32 -7.52 0.42
N ARG A 118 -9.49 -8.08 -0.46
CA ARG A 118 -9.76 -8.17 -1.89
C ARG A 118 -10.34 -9.53 -2.22
N CYS A 119 -11.57 -9.54 -2.68
CA CYS A 119 -12.29 -10.78 -2.97
C CYS A 119 -13.35 -10.59 -4.07
N GLU A 120 -13.82 -11.72 -4.60
CA GLU A 120 -15.11 -11.79 -5.26
C GLU A 120 -16.20 -12.00 -4.20
N MET A 121 -17.18 -11.10 -4.19
CA MET A 121 -18.22 -11.10 -3.16
C MET A 121 -19.35 -12.04 -3.55
N ASP A 122 -19.22 -13.27 -3.17
CA ASP A 122 -20.25 -14.31 -3.19
C ASP A 122 -20.72 -14.65 -1.78
N ASP A 123 -21.70 -15.53 -1.67
CA ASP A 123 -22.25 -15.94 -0.37
C ASP A 123 -21.22 -16.73 0.46
N SER A 124 -20.34 -17.48 -0.20
CA SER A 124 -19.31 -18.30 0.44
C SER A 124 -18.18 -17.43 0.98
N SER A 125 -17.69 -16.48 0.18
CA SER A 125 -16.65 -15.52 0.61
C SER A 125 -17.17 -14.60 1.70
N TRP A 126 -18.41 -14.12 1.56
CA TRP A 126 -19.07 -13.33 2.61
C TRP A 126 -19.16 -14.10 3.93
N PHE A 127 -19.62 -15.36 3.88
CA PHE A 127 -19.76 -16.22 5.04
C PHE A 127 -18.40 -16.52 5.68
N CYS A 128 -17.38 -16.81 4.87
CA CYS A 128 -16.01 -17.07 5.33
C CYS A 128 -15.47 -15.88 6.12
N ILE A 129 -15.57 -14.68 5.56
CA ILE A 129 -15.04 -13.46 6.16
C ILE A 129 -15.85 -13.07 7.40
N ARG A 130 -17.19 -13.04 7.28
CA ARG A 130 -18.08 -12.58 8.35
C ARG A 130 -18.00 -13.43 9.62
N ASN A 131 -17.81 -14.74 9.47
CA ASN A 131 -17.73 -15.69 10.59
C ASN A 131 -16.31 -15.92 11.10
N THR A 132 -15.34 -15.15 10.65
CA THR A 132 -13.98 -15.23 11.19
C THR A 132 -13.92 -14.60 12.58
N PRO A 133 -13.34 -15.29 13.58
CA PRO A 133 -13.23 -14.75 14.94
C PRO A 133 -12.54 -13.40 14.99
N GLY A 134 -13.19 -12.43 15.62
CA GLY A 134 -12.71 -11.05 15.73
C GLY A 134 -13.23 -10.10 14.64
N VAL A 135 -13.91 -10.61 13.62
CA VAL A 135 -14.65 -9.81 12.64
C VAL A 135 -16.00 -9.39 13.22
N THR A 136 -16.30 -8.11 13.21
CA THR A 136 -17.58 -7.56 13.64
C THR A 136 -18.55 -7.38 12.48
N GLY A 137 -18.07 -7.18 11.26
CA GLY A 137 -18.87 -7.08 10.04
C GLY A 137 -18.19 -6.34 8.92
N PHE A 138 -18.88 -6.29 7.78
CA PHE A 138 -18.46 -5.44 6.67
C PHE A 138 -18.88 -3.99 6.91
N VAL A 139 -18.10 -3.06 6.40
CA VAL A 139 -18.43 -1.64 6.37
C VAL A 139 -19.28 -1.35 5.12
N GLY A 140 -20.21 -0.40 5.24
CA GLY A 140 -21.13 -0.07 4.14
C GLY A 140 -22.29 -1.07 3.93
N GLN A 141 -22.44 -2.05 4.81
CA GLN A 141 -23.58 -2.95 4.82
C GLN A 141 -24.70 -2.35 5.68
N THR A 142 -25.72 -1.78 5.04
CA THR A 142 -26.80 -1.08 5.74
C THR A 142 -27.86 -2.05 6.30
N ASN A 143 -28.10 -3.18 5.62
CA ASN A 143 -29.11 -4.15 6.01
C ASN A 143 -28.55 -5.57 6.05
N ARG A 144 -29.11 -6.42 6.93
CA ARG A 144 -28.81 -7.85 6.95
C ARG A 144 -29.25 -8.48 5.62
N GLY A 145 -28.32 -9.08 4.90
CA GLY A 145 -28.56 -9.73 3.60
C GLY A 145 -28.22 -8.87 2.38
N GLN A 146 -27.84 -7.61 2.54
CA GLN A 146 -27.32 -6.80 1.46
C GLN A 146 -25.82 -7.06 1.29
N LYS A 147 -25.35 -7.16 0.05
CA LYS A 147 -23.92 -7.24 -0.22
C LYS A 147 -23.22 -5.94 0.19
N PRO A 148 -22.04 -6.01 0.81
CA PRO A 148 -21.28 -4.82 1.20
C PRO A 148 -20.87 -4.01 -0.03
N THR A 149 -20.74 -2.70 0.15
CA THR A 149 -20.27 -1.80 -0.91
C THR A 149 -18.75 -1.93 -1.07
N PRO A 150 -18.24 -2.17 -2.28
CA PRO A 150 -16.81 -2.20 -2.53
C PRO A 150 -16.21 -0.80 -2.46
N LEU A 151 -14.92 -0.71 -2.14
CA LEU A 151 -14.15 0.51 -2.22
C LEU A 151 -14.05 1.00 -3.67
N SER A 152 -14.11 2.32 -3.84
CA SER A 152 -13.80 2.96 -5.11
C SER A 152 -12.29 2.88 -5.40
N ARG A 153 -11.91 3.05 -6.68
CA ARG A 153 -10.51 3.08 -7.09
C ARG A 153 -9.67 4.09 -6.29
N ARG A 154 -10.20 5.30 -6.09
CA ARG A 154 -9.50 6.37 -5.36
C ARG A 154 -9.26 6.00 -3.90
N GLU A 155 -10.23 5.41 -3.24
CA GLU A 155 -10.09 4.93 -1.86
C GLU A 155 -9.04 3.82 -1.75
N VAL A 156 -9.06 2.85 -2.67
CA VAL A 156 -8.05 1.78 -2.73
C VAL A 156 -6.66 2.37 -2.91
N GLU A 157 -6.51 3.31 -3.84
CA GLU A 157 -5.24 4.00 -4.10
C GLU A 157 -4.76 4.72 -2.84
N THR A 158 -5.60 5.52 -2.21
CA THR A 158 -5.26 6.25 -0.99
C THR A 158 -4.84 5.32 0.14
N PHE A 159 -5.54 4.21 0.36
CA PHE A 159 -5.27 3.31 1.49
C PHE A 159 -4.10 2.36 1.27
N LEU A 160 -3.80 2.00 0.04
CA LEU A 160 -2.73 1.06 -0.28
C LEU A 160 -1.45 1.74 -0.74
N THR A 161 -1.53 2.94 -1.33
CA THR A 161 -0.35 3.72 -1.77
C THR A 161 0.31 4.45 -0.58
N ALA A 162 -0.41 4.70 0.51
CA ALA A 162 0.17 5.19 1.78
C ALA A 162 1.30 4.30 2.34
N LYS A 163 1.63 3.22 1.65
CA LYS A 163 2.63 2.22 2.02
C LYS A 163 4.06 2.57 1.63
N GLY A 164 4.33 3.69 0.95
CA GLY A 164 5.63 3.84 0.30
C GLY A 164 6.37 5.16 0.44
N ASP A 165 5.71 6.26 0.54
CA ASP A 165 6.40 7.54 0.48
C ASP A 165 6.50 8.20 1.85
N GLY A 166 7.45 7.68 2.65
CA GLY A 166 8.01 8.35 3.82
C GLY A 166 8.84 9.59 3.41
N GLU A 167 8.44 10.30 2.38
CA GLU A 167 8.90 11.65 2.16
C GLU A 167 8.16 12.55 3.15
N ALA A 168 8.87 12.85 4.25
CA ALA A 168 8.49 13.90 5.16
C ALA A 168 8.19 15.15 4.33
N ALA A 169 6.91 15.43 4.14
CA ALA A 169 6.49 16.69 3.54
C ALA A 169 7.23 17.81 4.23
N PRO A 170 7.80 18.77 3.49
CA PRO A 170 8.57 19.85 4.08
C PRO A 170 7.69 20.54 5.10
N LYS A 171 8.16 20.65 6.34
CA LYS A 171 7.50 21.36 7.43
C LYS A 171 7.22 22.80 6.95
N ARG A 172 6.10 23.00 6.29
CA ARG A 172 5.56 24.33 6.05
C ARG A 172 5.13 24.85 7.40
N ARG A 173 5.66 26.00 7.77
CA ARG A 173 5.28 26.73 8.98
C ARG A 173 3.75 26.76 9.04
N ALA A 174 3.19 26.14 10.07
CA ALA A 174 1.77 26.12 10.27
C ALA A 174 1.21 27.56 10.26
N PRO A 175 0.24 27.88 9.43
CA PRO A 175 -0.52 29.10 9.61
C PRO A 175 -1.17 29.02 10.99
N LYS A 176 -1.16 30.14 11.73
CA LYS A 176 -1.98 30.28 12.95
C LYS A 176 -3.44 30.25 12.53
N VAL A 177 -3.97 29.06 12.35
CA VAL A 177 -5.42 28.87 12.19
C VAL A 177 -5.96 28.53 13.54
N GLU A 178 -6.76 29.40 14.12
CA GLU A 178 -7.50 29.13 15.34
C GLU A 178 -8.63 28.19 14.99
N PHE A 179 -8.51 26.94 15.44
CA PHE A 179 -9.57 25.93 15.33
C PHE A 179 -10.41 25.95 16.60
N GLU A 180 -11.71 25.71 16.45
CA GLU A 180 -12.64 25.58 17.57
C GLU A 180 -13.22 24.15 17.62
N THR A 181 -13.49 23.68 18.83
CA THR A 181 -14.16 22.39 19.01
C THR A 181 -15.56 22.43 18.43
N GLY A 182 -15.94 21.43 17.66
CA GLY A 182 -17.22 21.37 16.94
C GLY A 182 -17.18 21.97 15.52
N GLU A 183 -16.05 22.50 15.10
CA GLU A 183 -15.89 23.07 13.77
C GLU A 183 -15.74 21.97 12.70
N SER A 184 -16.36 22.19 11.54
CA SER A 184 -16.23 21.29 10.39
C SER A 184 -14.95 21.58 9.63
N VAL A 185 -14.17 20.54 9.39
CA VAL A 185 -12.88 20.62 8.70
C VAL A 185 -12.80 19.59 7.60
N ARG A 186 -11.96 19.89 6.62
CA ARG A 186 -11.57 18.95 5.56
C ARG A 186 -10.11 18.57 5.73
N VAL A 187 -9.81 17.28 5.64
CA VAL A 187 -8.45 16.79 5.66
C VAL A 187 -7.80 17.03 4.30
N LYS A 188 -6.61 17.64 4.31
CA LYS A 188 -5.82 17.96 3.09
C LYS A 188 -4.79 16.91 2.76
N GLU A 189 -4.16 16.35 3.77
CA GLU A 189 -2.99 15.48 3.62
C GLU A 189 -3.15 14.25 4.51
N GLY A 190 -2.51 13.16 4.08
CA GLY A 190 -2.50 11.89 4.80
C GLY A 190 -3.54 10.90 4.28
N PRO A 191 -3.68 9.77 4.97
CA PRO A 191 -4.56 8.67 4.54
C PRO A 191 -6.06 9.03 4.54
N PHE A 192 -6.42 10.16 5.13
CA PHE A 192 -7.80 10.67 5.19
C PHE A 192 -8.02 11.90 4.29
N ALA A 193 -7.11 12.16 3.35
CA ALA A 193 -7.24 13.28 2.43
C ALA A 193 -8.62 13.28 1.77
N ASP A 194 -9.20 14.48 1.63
CA ASP A 194 -10.55 14.73 1.09
C ASP A 194 -11.73 14.28 1.95
N PHE A 195 -11.51 13.66 3.10
CA PHE A 195 -12.60 13.39 4.03
C PHE A 195 -12.97 14.64 4.84
N ASN A 196 -14.25 14.77 5.13
CA ASN A 196 -14.76 15.79 6.01
C ASN A 196 -14.92 15.23 7.42
N GLY A 197 -14.65 16.06 8.40
CA GLY A 197 -14.78 15.69 9.80
C GLY A 197 -15.14 16.87 10.69
N THR A 198 -15.43 16.59 11.94
CA THR A 198 -15.71 17.59 12.98
C THR A 198 -14.67 17.51 14.07
N ILE A 199 -14.13 18.63 14.51
CA ILE A 199 -13.14 18.69 15.57
C ILE A 199 -13.79 18.30 16.89
N ALA A 200 -13.33 17.20 17.47
CA ALA A 200 -13.78 16.71 18.77
C ALA A 200 -12.96 17.31 19.93
N GLU A 201 -11.64 17.40 19.75
CA GLU A 201 -10.72 17.87 20.80
C GLU A 201 -9.50 18.52 20.14
N ILE A 202 -8.99 19.57 20.80
CA ILE A 202 -7.80 20.30 20.37
C ILE A 202 -6.72 20.14 21.42
N ASN A 203 -5.58 19.57 21.04
CA ASN A 203 -4.40 19.48 21.88
C ASN A 203 -3.34 20.48 21.40
N THR A 204 -3.30 21.63 22.03
CA THR A 204 -2.37 22.72 21.70
C THR A 204 -0.93 22.40 22.07
N ASP A 205 -0.70 21.61 23.13
CA ASP A 205 0.65 21.29 23.61
C ASP A 205 1.43 20.41 22.61
N HIS A 206 0.72 19.51 21.93
CA HIS A 206 1.29 18.62 20.93
C HIS A 206 0.99 19.05 19.49
N MET A 207 0.31 20.21 19.30
CA MET A 207 -0.11 20.71 17.99
C MET A 207 -0.95 19.69 17.20
N LYS A 208 -1.84 18.96 17.87
CA LYS A 208 -2.68 17.91 17.30
C LYS A 208 -4.17 18.16 17.53
N LEU A 209 -4.94 17.72 16.57
CA LEU A 209 -6.40 17.72 16.61
C LEU A 209 -6.92 16.29 16.64
N LYS A 210 -7.95 16.06 17.45
CA LYS A 210 -8.77 14.87 17.34
C LYS A 210 -10.01 15.22 16.53
N VAL A 211 -10.12 14.65 15.34
CA VAL A 211 -11.21 14.92 14.41
C VAL A 211 -12.07 13.68 14.25
N LEU A 212 -13.37 13.84 14.38
CA LEU A 212 -14.36 12.82 14.01
C LEU A 212 -14.53 12.86 12.49
N VAL A 213 -13.85 11.95 11.82
CA VAL A 213 -13.93 11.83 10.36
C VAL A 213 -14.99 10.80 10.01
N ASN A 214 -15.87 11.14 9.07
CA ASN A 214 -16.84 10.18 8.56
C ASN A 214 -16.17 9.28 7.51
N ILE A 215 -15.84 8.07 7.92
CA ILE A 215 -15.21 7.08 7.07
C ILE A 215 -16.24 5.98 6.81
N PHE A 216 -16.63 5.82 5.54
CA PHE A 216 -17.61 4.79 5.13
C PHE A 216 -18.94 4.82 5.89
N GLY A 217 -19.42 6.03 6.25
CA GLY A 217 -20.68 6.18 6.99
C GLY A 217 -20.57 5.92 8.50
N ARG A 218 -19.34 5.84 9.03
CA ARG A 218 -19.07 5.75 10.46
C ARG A 218 -18.16 6.88 10.88
N GLU A 219 -18.48 7.51 12.01
CA GLU A 219 -17.61 8.50 12.62
C GLU A 219 -16.48 7.80 13.36
N THR A 220 -15.24 8.09 12.94
CA THR A 220 -14.03 7.55 13.53
C THR A 220 -13.17 8.69 14.05
N LEU A 221 -12.75 8.60 15.31
CA LEU A 221 -11.87 9.59 15.92
C LEU A 221 -10.44 9.38 15.43
N VAL A 222 -9.90 10.37 14.73
CA VAL A 222 -8.54 10.35 14.17
C VAL A 222 -7.74 11.50 14.74
N GLU A 223 -6.50 11.22 15.13
CA GLU A 223 -5.54 12.23 15.58
C GLU A 223 -4.68 12.68 14.41
N MET A 224 -4.63 14.00 14.17
CA MET A 224 -3.87 14.58 13.06
C MET A 224 -3.26 15.94 13.44
N ASP A 225 -2.31 16.41 12.65
CA ASP A 225 -1.62 17.69 12.87
C ASP A 225 -2.48 18.85 12.34
N PHE A 226 -2.32 20.06 12.94
CA PHE A 226 -2.99 21.28 12.47
C PHE A 226 -2.77 21.60 10.99
N SER A 227 -1.61 21.18 10.44
CA SER A 227 -1.26 21.41 9.04
C SER A 227 -2.04 20.54 8.06
N GLN A 228 -2.57 19.41 8.53
CA GLN A 228 -3.25 18.42 7.71
C GLN A 228 -4.73 18.72 7.48
N VAL A 229 -5.29 19.74 8.14
CA VAL A 229 -6.70 20.10 8.07
C VAL A 229 -6.90 21.53 7.57
N THR A 230 -8.05 21.78 6.99
CA THR A 230 -8.52 23.13 6.60
C THR A 230 -9.96 23.30 7.02
N LYS A 231 -10.32 24.52 7.43
CA LYS A 231 -11.71 24.89 7.67
C LYS A 231 -12.54 24.79 6.38
N LEU A 232 -13.77 24.34 6.52
CA LEU A 232 -14.76 24.32 5.45
C LEU A 232 -15.48 25.64 5.33
#